data_8ced5ef83ced4f071b08ce62179fee5b
#
_entry.id   8ced5ef83ced4f071b08ce62179fee5b
#
_cell.length_a   1.000
_cell.length_b   1.000
_cell.length_c   1.000
_cell.angle_alpha   90.00
_cell.angle_beta   90.00
_cell.angle_gamma   90.00
#
_symmetry.space_group_name_H-M   'P 1'
#
loop_
_entity.id
_entity.type
_entity.pdbx_description
1 polymer ?
#
loop_
_entity_poly.entity_id
_entity_poly.type
_entity_poly.pdbx_seq_one_letter_code
_entity_poly.pdbx_strand_id
1 'polypeptide(L)'
;MNQTMANYWFAGQDFDIAQTYANYLKTAMISLFFMPMLPLSLLAGALSIFTAHYTNKYLLYRRFAAPEATGSKLAFEMFRFCDIVMMMYAVSRVSIASNFPGELDDIRQNF
;
A
#
# COMPACT_ATOMS: atom_id res chain seq x y z
N MET A 1 -6.47 -39.81 -14.56
CA MET A 1 -5.96 -38.61 -13.87
C MET A 1 -4.99 -39.08 -12.80
N ASN A 2 -3.74 -38.66 -12.87
CA ASN A 2 -2.73 -39.12 -11.89
C ASN A 2 -2.90 -38.35 -10.58
N GLN A 3 -2.77 -39.01 -9.43
CA GLN A 3 -2.98 -38.41 -8.10
C GLN A 3 -2.12 -37.15 -7.87
N THR A 4 -0.90 -37.17 -8.38
CA THR A 4 0.00 -36.01 -8.35
C THR A 4 -0.55 -34.81 -9.12
N MET A 5 -1.22 -35.03 -10.23
CA MET A 5 -1.83 -33.98 -11.04
C MET A 5 -3.08 -33.38 -10.37
N ALA A 6 -3.88 -34.24 -9.72
CA ALA A 6 -5.02 -33.80 -8.93
C ALA A 6 -4.57 -32.99 -7.71
N ASN A 7 -3.52 -33.40 -7.01
CA ASN A 7 -2.96 -32.65 -5.88
C ASN A 7 -2.40 -31.28 -6.32
N TYR A 8 -1.82 -31.17 -7.52
CA TYR A 8 -1.36 -29.91 -8.08
C TYR A 8 -2.51 -28.95 -8.37
N TRP A 9 -3.61 -29.44 -8.93
CA TRP A 9 -4.79 -28.62 -9.24
C TRP A 9 -5.57 -28.17 -7.99
N PHE A 10 -5.55 -28.98 -6.93
CA PHE A 10 -6.20 -28.68 -5.65
C PHE A 10 -5.24 -28.06 -4.61
N ALA A 11 -3.94 -27.99 -4.91
CA ALA A 11 -3.01 -27.23 -4.08
C ALA A 11 -3.41 -25.74 -4.09
N GLY A 12 -3.51 -25.13 -2.92
CA GLY A 12 -3.78 -23.69 -2.81
C GLY A 12 -2.68 -22.91 -3.54
N GLN A 13 -3.07 -21.82 -4.17
CA GLN A 13 -2.13 -20.91 -4.81
C GLN A 13 -1.20 -20.30 -3.75
N ASP A 14 0.10 -20.23 -4.05
CA ASP A 14 1.07 -19.61 -3.16
C ASP A 14 0.74 -18.14 -2.95
N PHE A 15 0.71 -17.73 -1.69
CA PHE A 15 0.47 -16.33 -1.33
C PHE A 15 1.77 -15.53 -1.43
N ASP A 16 1.86 -14.65 -2.40
CA ASP A 16 3.01 -13.76 -2.58
C ASP A 16 2.89 -12.54 -1.65
N ILE A 17 3.55 -12.63 -0.49
CA ILE A 17 3.60 -11.57 0.50
C ILE A 17 4.27 -10.33 -0.06
N ALA A 18 5.32 -10.47 -0.84
CA ALA A 18 6.06 -9.35 -1.43
C ALA A 18 5.16 -8.52 -2.35
N GLN A 19 4.38 -9.17 -3.21
CA GLN A 19 3.45 -8.50 -4.11
C GLN A 19 2.34 -7.78 -3.33
N THR A 20 1.83 -8.38 -2.28
CA THR A 20 0.81 -7.78 -1.41
C THR A 20 1.33 -6.52 -0.73
N TYR A 21 2.53 -6.55 -0.16
CA TYR A 21 3.18 -5.39 0.42
C TYR A 21 3.46 -4.30 -0.61
N ALA A 22 3.92 -4.66 -1.80
CA ALA A 22 4.15 -3.72 -2.90
C ALA A 22 2.86 -2.98 -3.28
N ASN A 23 1.73 -3.65 -3.32
CA ASN A 23 0.43 -3.04 -3.58
C ASN A 23 0.00 -2.07 -2.47
N TYR A 24 0.21 -2.41 -1.20
CA TYR A 24 -0.05 -1.50 -0.09
C TYR A 24 0.81 -0.25 -0.14
N LEU A 25 2.11 -0.40 -0.38
CA LEU A 25 3.03 0.72 -0.53
C LEU A 25 2.68 1.62 -1.70
N LYS A 26 2.34 1.04 -2.83
CA LYS A 26 1.89 1.81 -4.00
C LYS A 26 0.65 2.64 -3.69
N THR A 27 -0.33 2.07 -3.05
CA THR A 27 -1.57 2.77 -2.65
C THR A 27 -1.28 3.89 -1.65
N ALA A 28 -0.45 3.62 -0.64
CA ALA A 28 -0.04 4.61 0.35
C ALA A 28 0.73 5.77 -0.30
N MET A 29 1.66 5.47 -1.20
CA MET A 29 2.46 6.47 -1.91
C MET A 29 1.60 7.40 -2.75
N ILE A 30 0.65 6.86 -3.52
CA ILE A 30 -0.28 7.65 -4.33
C ILE A 30 -1.15 8.54 -3.43
N SER A 31 -1.69 7.99 -2.34
CA SER A 31 -2.54 8.73 -1.40
C SER A 31 -1.80 9.88 -0.73
N LEU A 32 -0.55 9.66 -0.31
CA LEU A 32 0.28 10.70 0.29
C LEU A 32 0.71 11.76 -0.72
N PHE A 33 1.00 11.37 -1.96
CA PHE A 33 1.38 12.31 -3.01
C PHE A 33 0.25 13.30 -3.33
N PHE A 34 -0.99 12.85 -3.40
CA PHE A 34 -2.15 13.70 -3.68
C PHE A 34 -2.75 14.38 -2.45
N MET A 35 -2.32 14.00 -1.24
CA MET A 35 -2.84 14.59 0.00
C MET A 35 -2.79 16.11 0.05
N PRO A 36 -1.74 16.80 -0.40
CA PRO A 36 -1.69 18.26 -0.36
C PRO A 36 -2.73 18.95 -1.25
N MET A 37 -3.14 18.30 -2.35
CA MET A 37 -4.13 18.83 -3.29
C MET A 37 -5.55 18.42 -2.89
N LEU A 38 -5.71 17.18 -2.49
CA LEU A 38 -7.00 16.58 -2.16
C LEU A 38 -6.89 15.80 -0.84
N PRO A 39 -7.22 16.42 0.31
CA PRO A 39 -7.15 15.73 1.60
C PRO A 39 -8.06 14.49 1.66
N LEU A 40 -9.11 14.44 0.84
CA LEU A 40 -9.98 13.27 0.71
C LEU A 40 -9.24 12.04 0.15
N SER A 41 -8.13 12.22 -0.58
CA SER A 41 -7.34 11.11 -1.12
C SER A 41 -6.74 10.23 -0.02
N LEU A 42 -6.43 10.80 1.14
CA LEU A 42 -5.93 10.05 2.28
C LEU A 42 -7.00 9.11 2.84
N LEU A 43 -8.24 9.57 2.95
CA LEU A 43 -9.36 8.73 3.38
C LEU A 43 -9.66 7.61 2.39
N ALA A 44 -9.64 7.91 1.10
CA ALA A 44 -9.83 6.92 0.06
C ALA A 44 -8.71 5.85 0.07
N GLY A 45 -7.46 6.28 0.24
CA GLY A 45 -6.31 5.38 0.39
C GLY A 45 -6.41 4.48 1.62
N ALA A 46 -6.79 5.03 2.77
CA ALA A 46 -7.00 4.28 4.00
C ALA A 46 -8.09 3.23 3.84
N LEU A 47 -9.24 3.58 3.24
CA LEU A 47 -10.32 2.64 2.96
C LEU A 47 -9.88 1.54 1.98
N SER A 48 -9.11 1.90 0.97
CA SER A 48 -8.57 0.93 0.01
C SER A 48 -7.65 -0.09 0.69
N ILE A 49 -6.71 0.36 1.52
CA ILE A 49 -5.80 -0.51 2.26
C ILE A 49 -6.58 -1.40 3.24
N PHE A 50 -7.56 -0.83 3.94
CA PHE A 50 -8.41 -1.57 4.86
C PHE A 50 -9.18 -2.69 4.15
N THR A 51 -9.83 -2.39 3.03
CA THR A 51 -10.55 -3.37 2.22
C THR A 51 -9.61 -4.46 1.70
N ALA A 52 -8.46 -4.06 1.17
CA ALA A 52 -7.45 -5.00 0.68
C ALA A 52 -6.91 -5.92 1.80
N HIS A 53 -6.72 -5.39 3.01
CA HIS A 53 -6.29 -6.18 4.16
C HIS A 53 -7.32 -7.28 4.51
N TYR A 54 -8.59 -6.93 4.59
CA TYR A 54 -9.65 -7.91 4.85
C TYR A 54 -9.79 -8.95 3.74
N THR A 55 -9.70 -8.51 2.49
CA THR A 55 -9.75 -9.40 1.33
C THR A 55 -8.59 -10.40 1.34
N ASN A 56 -7.38 -9.92 1.57
CA ASN A 56 -6.19 -10.77 1.63
C ASN A 56 -6.24 -11.74 2.82
N LYS A 57 -6.73 -11.28 3.97
CA LYS A 57 -6.93 -12.13 5.15
C LYS A 57 -7.93 -13.25 4.86
N TYR A 58 -9.05 -12.94 4.22
CA TYR A 58 -10.04 -13.94 3.83
C TYR A 58 -9.50 -14.94 2.82
N LEU A 59 -8.78 -14.47 1.79
CA LEU A 59 -8.16 -15.31 0.79
C LEU A 59 -7.08 -16.22 1.39
N LEU A 60 -6.27 -15.71 2.31
CA LEU A 60 -5.24 -16.48 3.00
C LEU A 60 -5.83 -17.67 3.77
N TYR A 61 -6.95 -17.47 4.46
CA TYR A 61 -7.59 -18.53 5.22
C TYR A 61 -8.35 -19.55 4.37
N ARG A 62 -8.83 -19.15 3.19
CA ARG A 62 -9.74 -19.97 2.39
C ARG A 62 -9.13 -20.52 1.10
N ARG A 63 -8.19 -19.82 0.50
CA ARG A 63 -7.72 -20.08 -0.88
C ARG A 63 -6.21 -20.30 -1.01
N PHE A 64 -5.42 -19.69 -0.17
CA PHE A 64 -3.96 -19.77 -0.27
C PHE A 64 -3.38 -20.81 0.70
N ALA A 65 -2.29 -21.45 0.28
CA ALA A 65 -1.45 -22.23 1.16
C ALA A 65 -0.77 -21.31 2.19
N ALA A 66 -0.47 -21.84 3.39
CA ALA A 66 0.24 -21.08 4.42
C ALA A 66 1.56 -20.52 3.82
N PRO A 67 1.83 -19.22 3.92
CA PRO A 67 3.06 -18.65 3.41
C PRO A 67 4.26 -19.16 4.21
N GLU A 68 5.38 -19.37 3.54
CA GLU A 68 6.64 -19.63 4.23
C GLU A 68 7.00 -18.46 5.14
N ALA A 69 7.65 -18.76 6.27
CA ALA A 69 8.08 -17.74 7.22
C ALA A 69 9.00 -16.73 6.52
N THR A 70 8.48 -15.53 6.30
CA THR A 70 9.23 -14.44 5.71
C THR A 70 10.18 -13.87 6.74
N GLY A 71 11.48 -13.88 6.43
CA GLY A 71 12.50 -13.36 7.32
C GLY A 71 12.41 -11.84 7.52
N SER A 72 13.08 -11.34 8.53
CA SER A 72 13.20 -9.91 8.86
C SER A 72 13.68 -9.02 7.70
N LYS A 73 14.32 -9.62 6.69
CA LYS A 73 14.81 -8.91 5.50
C LYS A 73 13.72 -8.15 4.75
N LEU A 74 12.53 -8.77 4.61
CA LEU A 74 11.38 -8.13 3.97
C LEU A 74 10.90 -6.90 4.77
N ALA A 75 10.90 -6.99 6.10
CA ALA A 75 10.54 -5.88 6.97
C ALA A 75 11.50 -4.69 6.83
N PHE A 76 12.81 -4.95 6.75
CA PHE A 76 13.81 -3.89 6.53
C PHE A 76 13.64 -3.20 5.18
N GLU A 77 13.40 -3.95 4.13
CA GLU A 77 13.11 -3.36 2.81
C GLU A 77 11.83 -2.50 2.83
N MET A 78 10.81 -2.94 3.56
CA MET A 78 9.57 -2.18 3.73
C MET A 78 9.80 -0.84 4.45
N PHE A 79 10.59 -0.83 5.53
CA PHE A 79 10.97 0.41 6.23
C PHE A 79 11.72 1.37 5.31
N ARG A 80 12.65 0.85 4.52
CA ARG A 80 13.38 1.64 3.54
C ARG A 80 12.46 2.27 2.49
N PHE A 81 11.46 1.55 2.00
CA PHE A 81 10.45 2.10 1.12
C PHE A 81 9.58 3.16 1.80
N CYS A 82 9.23 2.99 3.07
CA CYS A 82 8.51 4.00 3.84
C CYS A 82 9.30 5.32 3.92
N ASP A 83 10.60 5.27 4.11
CA ASP A 83 11.46 6.46 4.12
C ASP A 83 11.41 7.19 2.76
N ILE A 84 11.47 6.44 1.65
CA ILE A 84 11.34 7.00 0.31
C ILE A 84 9.98 7.66 0.11
N VAL A 85 8.90 7.04 0.57
CA VAL A 85 7.54 7.59 0.50
C VAL A 85 7.44 8.90 1.29
N MET A 86 8.03 8.97 2.48
CA MET A 86 8.07 10.19 3.28
C MET A 86 8.86 11.32 2.60
N MET A 87 9.97 10.99 1.97
CA MET A 87 10.74 11.94 1.17
C MET A 87 9.94 12.48 -0.02
N MET A 88 9.26 11.61 -0.75
CA MET A 88 8.40 12.01 -1.86
C MET A 88 7.24 12.91 -1.40
N TYR A 89 6.66 12.61 -0.25
CA TYR A 89 5.65 13.48 0.36
C TYR A 89 6.19 14.88 0.68
N ALA A 90 7.35 14.97 1.30
CA ALA A 90 8.00 16.23 1.63
C ALA A 90 8.27 17.07 0.36
N VAL A 91 8.80 16.43 -0.70
CA VAL A 91 9.03 17.09 -1.99
C VAL A 91 7.74 17.60 -2.60
N SER A 92 6.68 16.81 -2.57
CA SER A 92 5.35 17.21 -3.06
C SER A 92 4.81 18.44 -2.32
N ARG A 93 4.96 18.47 -0.99
CA ARG A 93 4.55 19.63 -0.17
C ARG A 93 5.30 20.90 -0.55
N VAL A 94 6.62 20.83 -0.69
CA VAL A 94 7.45 21.96 -1.08
C VAL A 94 7.11 22.45 -2.49
N SER A 95 6.93 21.53 -3.44
CA SER A 95 6.58 21.87 -4.82
C SER A 95 5.24 22.59 -4.92
N ILE A 96 4.23 22.15 -4.18
CA ILE A 96 2.91 22.80 -4.17
C ILE A 96 3.00 24.16 -3.48
N ALA A 97 3.70 24.28 -2.37
CA ALA A 97 3.90 25.54 -1.66
C ALA A 97 4.63 26.58 -2.51
N SER A 98 5.56 26.17 -3.36
CA SER A 98 6.30 27.08 -4.25
C SER A 98 5.51 27.53 -5.47
N ASN A 99 4.64 26.68 -6.00
CA ASN A 99 3.87 26.99 -7.21
C ASN A 99 2.53 27.70 -6.93
N PHE A 100 1.97 27.52 -5.73
CA PHE A 100 0.68 28.10 -5.34
C PHE A 100 0.76 28.78 -3.95
N PRO A 101 1.56 29.84 -3.80
CA PRO A 101 1.76 30.47 -2.49
C PRO A 101 0.48 31.12 -1.91
N GLY A 102 -0.44 31.57 -2.74
CA GLY A 102 -1.67 32.23 -2.29
C GLY A 102 -2.78 31.29 -1.86
N GLU A 103 -2.85 30.11 -2.44
CA GLU A 103 -3.93 29.15 -2.17
C GLU A 103 -3.79 28.48 -0.79
N LEU A 104 -2.57 28.31 -0.34
CA LEU A 104 -2.29 27.74 0.98
C LEU A 104 -2.62 28.72 2.13
N ASP A 105 -2.45 30.00 1.91
CA ASP A 105 -2.81 31.01 2.90
C ASP A 105 -4.32 31.16 3.04
N ASP A 106 -5.08 31.03 1.95
CA ASP A 106 -6.54 31.02 1.97
C ASP A 106 -7.09 29.79 2.71
N ILE A 107 -6.53 28.62 2.48
CA ILE A 107 -6.92 27.39 3.18
C ILE A 107 -6.59 27.51 4.67
N ARG A 108 -5.47 28.11 5.02
CA ARG A 108 -5.04 28.31 6.41
C ARG A 108 -5.92 29.29 7.18
N GLN A 109 -6.45 30.32 6.49
CA GLN A 109 -7.35 31.29 7.10
C GLN A 109 -8.78 30.77 7.27
N ASN A 110 -9.21 29.80 6.47
CA ASN A 110 -10.54 29.21 6.53
C ASN A 110 -10.65 28.00 7.48
N PHE A 111 -9.56 27.58 8.08
CA PHE A 111 -9.52 26.59 9.15
C PHE A 111 -9.26 27.24 10.50
#